data_29167e6ee52e7d7b9be3f8ce3df257b3
#
_entry.id   29167e6ee52e7d7b9be3f8ce3df257b3
#
_cell.length_a   1.000
_cell.length_b   1.000
_cell.length_c   1.000
_cell.angle_alpha   90.00
_cell.angle_beta   90.00
_cell.angle_gamma   90.00
#
_symmetry.space_group_name_H-M   'P 1'
#
loop_
_entity.id
_entity.type
_entity.pdbx_description
1 polymer ?
#
loop_
_entity_poly.entity_id
_entity_poly.type
_entity_poly.pdbx_seq_one_letter_code
_entity_poly.pdbx_strand_id
1 'polypeptide(L)'
;MSFQESVVLGRTGLKVGRLGIASGYKAPIVAIEEAFERGCNYFTWGTVIKGYVPGMSEALKAIVAKGQRDRLVLAAFTYAHNNFLTEKLLARGLKRAGLDHADLLIFGYFSRKPSRRLIDGALRMKEKGLIRFIGVSSHKRKLLGQLAGEGEFDVLHLRYNAAHRGAEIDIFPYLPEEPEKRPGTVSFTATRWGKLLDAKNMPSGEKPPTAADCYRFVLSNPAVDVCMTGARTAEQLRENLAVLDSGPMNGAEVERMRRIGDFVHSHKRA
;
A
#
# COMPACT_ATOMS: atom_id res chain seq x y z
N MET A 1 -6.77 -20.28 -6.98
CA MET A 1 -5.90 -19.16 -7.39
C MET A 1 -5.07 -18.78 -6.18
N SER A 2 -3.76 -18.65 -6.32
CA SER A 2 -2.88 -18.17 -5.25
C SER A 2 -2.64 -16.68 -5.41
N PHE A 3 -2.13 -16.00 -4.36
CA PHE A 3 -1.76 -14.60 -4.45
C PHE A 3 -0.38 -14.36 -5.08
N GLN A 4 0.24 -15.39 -5.66
CA GLN A 4 1.46 -15.25 -6.47
C GLN A 4 1.21 -14.54 -7.80
N GLU A 5 -0.01 -14.65 -8.33
CA GLU A 5 -0.37 -13.99 -9.58
C GLU A 5 -0.43 -12.48 -9.43
N SER A 6 0.24 -11.78 -10.33
CA SER A 6 0.15 -10.31 -10.40
C SER A 6 -1.23 -9.87 -10.87
N VAL A 7 -1.64 -8.68 -10.44
CA VAL A 7 -2.87 -8.02 -10.91
C VAL A 7 -2.54 -6.70 -11.57
N VAL A 8 -3.47 -6.17 -12.34
CA VAL A 8 -3.39 -4.82 -12.87
C VAL A 8 -3.85 -3.84 -11.77
N LEU A 9 -3.05 -2.83 -11.48
CA LEU A 9 -3.36 -1.80 -10.48
C LEU A 9 -4.38 -0.80 -11.05
N GLY A 10 -5.66 -1.15 -10.95
CA GLY A 10 -6.74 -0.36 -11.52
C GLY A 10 -6.43 0.10 -12.96
N ARG A 11 -6.85 1.32 -13.31
CA ARG A 11 -6.68 1.88 -14.66
C ARG A 11 -5.24 2.27 -15.04
N THR A 12 -4.26 2.07 -14.16
CA THR A 12 -2.87 2.43 -14.45
C THR A 12 -2.20 1.52 -15.48
N GLY A 13 -2.73 0.32 -15.70
CA GLY A 13 -2.09 -0.71 -16.52
C GLY A 13 -0.83 -1.33 -15.90
N LEU A 14 -0.38 -0.85 -14.72
CA LEU A 14 0.78 -1.40 -14.03
C LEU A 14 0.47 -2.79 -13.48
N LYS A 15 1.33 -3.76 -13.78
CA LYS A 15 1.27 -5.10 -13.18
C LYS A 15 1.96 -5.08 -11.82
N VAL A 16 1.22 -5.46 -10.77
CA VAL A 16 1.71 -5.44 -9.38
C VAL A 16 1.46 -6.79 -8.70
N GLY A 17 2.39 -7.17 -7.83
CA GLY A 17 2.17 -8.28 -6.90
C GLY A 17 1.15 -7.90 -5.83
N ARG A 18 0.51 -8.90 -5.27
CA ARG A 18 -0.55 -8.72 -4.26
C ARG A 18 -0.05 -8.16 -2.92
N LEU A 19 1.24 -8.34 -2.62
CA LEU A 19 1.87 -7.81 -1.42
C LEU A 19 2.87 -6.71 -1.80
N GLY A 20 2.73 -5.51 -1.21
CA GLY A 20 3.62 -4.37 -1.42
C GLY A 20 4.54 -4.14 -0.22
N ILE A 21 5.70 -3.54 -0.43
CA ILE A 21 6.72 -3.30 0.60
C ILE A 21 6.67 -1.84 1.07
N ALA A 22 6.45 -1.65 2.38
CA ALA A 22 6.44 -0.34 3.01
C ALA A 22 7.84 0.08 3.49
N SER A 23 8.31 1.26 3.08
CA SER A 23 9.66 1.76 3.38
C SER A 23 9.92 2.10 4.86
N GLY A 24 8.87 2.26 5.67
CA GLY A 24 8.98 2.80 7.03
C GLY A 24 9.45 1.80 8.12
N TYR A 25 9.68 0.54 7.78
CA TYR A 25 9.83 -0.54 8.78
C TYR A 25 11.25 -1.10 8.92
N LYS A 26 12.21 -0.65 8.11
CA LYS A 26 13.63 -0.99 8.23
C LYS A 26 13.97 -2.46 7.96
N ALA A 27 13.21 -3.18 7.13
CA ALA A 27 13.60 -4.51 6.71
C ALA A 27 15.02 -4.50 6.10
N PRO A 28 15.83 -5.55 6.33
CA PRO A 28 17.14 -5.66 5.71
C PRO A 28 17.06 -5.68 4.18
N ILE A 29 18.07 -5.12 3.51
CA ILE A 29 18.12 -5.01 2.03
C ILE A 29 17.91 -6.38 1.38
N VAL A 30 18.62 -7.40 1.84
CA VAL A 30 18.53 -8.78 1.32
C VAL A 30 17.09 -9.32 1.38
N ALA A 31 16.37 -9.03 2.46
CA ALA A 31 14.98 -9.46 2.58
C ALA A 31 14.03 -8.69 1.63
N ILE A 32 14.32 -7.40 1.37
CA ILE A 32 13.58 -6.61 0.39
C ILE A 32 13.83 -7.14 -1.03
N GLU A 33 15.06 -7.48 -1.37
CA GLU A 33 15.40 -8.10 -2.66
C GLU A 33 14.74 -9.47 -2.82
N GLU A 34 14.75 -10.32 -1.77
CA GLU A 34 14.04 -11.59 -1.75
C GLU A 34 12.53 -11.41 -1.99
N ALA A 35 11.91 -10.43 -1.33
CA ALA A 35 10.50 -10.10 -1.55
C ALA A 35 10.24 -9.64 -2.99
N PHE A 36 11.12 -8.83 -3.56
CA PHE A 36 11.02 -8.38 -4.95
C PHE A 36 11.08 -9.55 -5.94
N GLU A 37 12.00 -10.49 -5.75
CA GLU A 37 12.07 -11.69 -6.60
C GLU A 37 10.85 -12.60 -6.42
N ARG A 38 10.20 -12.58 -5.25
CA ARG A 38 8.91 -13.23 -4.99
C ARG A 38 7.70 -12.48 -5.59
N GLY A 39 7.91 -11.41 -6.36
CA GLY A 39 6.87 -10.65 -7.05
C GLY A 39 6.32 -9.45 -6.27
N CYS A 40 6.82 -9.15 -5.07
CA CYS A 40 6.44 -7.94 -4.33
C CYS A 40 7.11 -6.72 -4.94
N ASN A 41 6.57 -6.20 -6.03
CA ASN A 41 7.18 -5.13 -6.82
C ASN A 41 6.60 -3.73 -6.55
N TYR A 42 5.53 -3.61 -5.76
CA TYR A 42 4.95 -2.32 -5.36
C TYR A 42 5.64 -1.81 -4.09
N PHE A 43 6.46 -0.77 -4.23
CA PHE A 43 7.22 -0.21 -3.10
C PHE A 43 6.74 1.20 -2.77
N THR A 44 6.43 1.45 -1.50
CA THR A 44 6.23 2.83 -1.05
C THR A 44 7.55 3.44 -0.63
N TRP A 45 7.74 4.70 -0.96
CA TRP A 45 8.95 5.44 -0.65
C TRP A 45 8.64 6.86 -0.21
N GLY A 46 9.17 7.27 0.92
CA GLY A 46 9.01 8.62 1.43
C GLY A 46 10.10 9.54 0.91
N THR A 47 9.73 10.63 0.27
CA THR A 47 10.66 11.66 -0.21
C THR A 47 10.94 12.72 0.84
N VAL A 48 10.28 12.66 2.01
CA VAL A 48 10.34 13.67 3.08
C VAL A 48 10.68 13.01 4.42
N ILE A 49 11.35 13.75 5.24
CA ILE A 49 11.89 13.60 6.61
C ILE A 49 11.39 12.40 7.47
N LYS A 50 10.16 11.97 7.35
CA LYS A 50 9.60 10.83 8.13
C LYS A 50 9.56 9.48 7.40
N GLY A 51 9.87 9.43 6.12
CA GLY A 51 9.76 8.19 5.32
C GLY A 51 11.06 7.75 4.66
N TYR A 52 12.14 8.51 4.83
CA TYR A 52 13.44 8.14 4.29
C TYR A 52 14.08 7.08 5.20
N VAL A 53 14.10 5.87 4.70
CA VAL A 53 14.85 4.76 5.31
C VAL A 53 16.01 4.43 4.35
N PRO A 54 17.26 4.58 4.78
CA PRO A 54 18.42 4.31 3.93
C PRO A 54 18.38 2.95 3.25
N GLY A 55 17.98 1.90 3.96
CA GLY A 55 17.88 0.55 3.42
C GLY A 55 16.93 0.42 2.20
N MET A 56 15.82 1.15 2.17
CA MET A 56 14.95 1.14 0.98
C MET A 56 15.64 1.79 -0.23
N SER A 57 16.33 2.89 -0.05
CA SER A 57 17.06 3.54 -1.15
C SER A 57 18.17 2.66 -1.69
N GLU A 58 18.86 1.93 -0.84
CA GLU A 58 19.90 0.98 -1.27
C GLU A 58 19.29 -0.24 -1.99
N ALA A 59 18.15 -0.77 -1.52
CA ALA A 59 17.42 -1.83 -2.22
C ALA A 59 16.94 -1.36 -3.61
N LEU A 60 16.43 -0.13 -3.74
CA LEU A 60 16.06 0.45 -5.04
C LEU A 60 17.28 0.55 -5.97
N LYS A 61 18.42 1.02 -5.48
CA LYS A 61 19.66 1.05 -6.26
C LYS A 61 20.09 -0.34 -6.74
N ALA A 62 20.01 -1.35 -5.87
CA ALA A 62 20.37 -2.72 -6.21
C ALA A 62 19.47 -3.29 -7.31
N ILE A 63 18.14 -3.05 -7.22
CA ILE A 63 17.18 -3.46 -8.25
C ILE A 63 17.48 -2.77 -9.59
N VAL A 64 17.76 -1.47 -9.58
CA VAL A 64 18.12 -0.69 -10.78
C VAL A 64 19.43 -1.17 -11.38
N ALA A 65 20.45 -1.41 -10.56
CA ALA A 65 21.76 -1.91 -11.01
C ALA A 65 21.68 -3.30 -11.67
N LYS A 66 20.69 -4.11 -11.27
CA LYS A 66 20.38 -5.40 -11.91
C LYS A 66 19.57 -5.28 -13.22
N GLY A 67 19.28 -4.07 -13.69
CA GLY A 67 18.47 -3.82 -14.89
C GLY A 67 16.98 -4.13 -14.72
N GLN A 68 16.48 -4.18 -13.49
CA GLN A 68 15.11 -4.63 -13.18
C GLN A 68 14.13 -3.47 -12.90
N ARG A 69 14.48 -2.23 -13.32
CA ARG A 69 13.65 -1.03 -13.10
C ARG A 69 12.23 -1.20 -13.64
N ASP A 70 12.09 -1.82 -14.79
CA ASP A 70 10.77 -1.99 -15.45
C ASP A 70 9.83 -2.93 -14.69
N ARG A 71 10.36 -3.80 -13.83
CA ARG A 71 9.56 -4.65 -12.96
C ARG A 71 9.10 -3.90 -11.69
N LEU A 72 9.78 -2.82 -11.32
CA LEU A 72 9.51 -2.06 -10.09
C LEU A 72 8.37 -1.08 -10.30
N VAL A 73 7.42 -1.04 -9.35
CA VAL A 73 6.41 0.00 -9.23
C VAL A 73 6.67 0.82 -7.98
N LEU A 74 7.18 2.03 -8.17
CA LEU A 74 7.58 2.92 -7.08
C LEU A 74 6.51 3.98 -6.79
N ALA A 75 5.92 3.93 -5.60
CA ALA A 75 4.97 4.91 -5.09
C ALA A 75 5.68 5.90 -4.14
N ALA A 76 6.04 7.06 -4.65
CA ALA A 76 6.66 8.13 -3.88
C ALA A 76 5.61 8.93 -3.10
N PHE A 77 5.75 8.99 -1.78
CA PHE A 77 4.85 9.77 -0.92
C PHE A 77 5.33 11.21 -0.76
N THR A 78 4.40 12.15 -0.88
CA THR A 78 4.60 13.53 -0.46
C THR A 78 3.64 13.91 0.66
N TYR A 79 4.15 14.60 1.66
CA TYR A 79 3.39 15.21 2.76
C TYR A 79 3.44 16.74 2.66
N ALA A 80 4.07 17.26 1.63
CA ALA A 80 4.20 18.70 1.40
C ALA A 80 2.91 19.24 0.75
N HIS A 81 2.40 20.34 1.28
CA HIS A 81 1.29 21.10 0.69
C HIS A 81 1.79 22.21 -0.26
N ASN A 82 2.95 21.99 -0.88
CA ASN A 82 3.61 22.94 -1.77
C ASN A 82 4.26 22.21 -2.93
N ASN A 83 3.91 22.58 -4.16
CA ASN A 83 4.38 21.92 -5.39
C ASN A 83 5.89 22.01 -5.59
N PHE A 84 6.46 23.21 -5.36
CA PHE A 84 7.89 23.42 -5.51
C PHE A 84 8.68 22.52 -4.57
N LEU A 85 8.26 22.43 -3.31
CA LEU A 85 8.91 21.55 -2.33
C LEU A 85 8.72 20.08 -2.69
N THR A 86 7.52 19.68 -3.14
CA THR A 86 7.24 18.30 -3.58
C THR A 86 8.15 17.92 -4.74
N GLU A 87 8.22 18.72 -5.81
CA GLU A 87 9.05 18.46 -6.99
C GLU A 87 10.53 18.39 -6.63
N LYS A 88 11.02 19.38 -5.85
CA LYS A 88 12.43 19.44 -5.42
C LYS A 88 12.84 18.21 -4.60
N LEU A 89 11.99 17.78 -3.65
CA LEU A 89 12.25 16.62 -2.80
C LEU A 89 12.17 15.32 -3.60
N LEU A 90 11.20 15.19 -4.50
CA LEU A 90 11.06 14.04 -5.38
C LEU A 90 12.31 13.91 -6.27
N ALA A 91 12.66 14.95 -7.01
CA ALA A 91 13.83 14.94 -7.91
C ALA A 91 15.13 14.61 -7.16
N ARG A 92 15.33 15.19 -5.96
CA ARG A 92 16.48 14.89 -5.11
C ARG A 92 16.50 13.43 -4.65
N GLY A 93 15.34 12.90 -4.29
CA GLY A 93 15.19 11.51 -3.89
C GLY A 93 15.50 10.56 -5.04
N LEU A 94 14.89 10.77 -6.20
CA LEU A 94 15.12 9.98 -7.42
C LEU A 94 16.62 9.94 -7.78
N LYS A 95 17.27 11.11 -7.83
CA LYS A 95 18.72 11.19 -8.09
C LYS A 95 19.55 10.36 -7.10
N ARG A 96 19.19 10.36 -5.81
CA ARG A 96 19.89 9.56 -4.78
C ARG A 96 19.69 8.06 -4.97
N ALA A 97 18.54 7.64 -5.46
CA ALA A 97 18.22 6.24 -5.72
C ALA A 97 18.68 5.77 -7.11
N GLY A 98 19.27 6.64 -7.93
CA GLY A 98 19.67 6.31 -9.30
C GLY A 98 18.48 6.12 -10.23
N LEU A 99 17.37 6.80 -9.95
CA LEU A 99 16.11 6.72 -10.70
C LEU A 99 15.84 8.04 -11.44
N ASP A 100 15.23 7.94 -12.59
CA ASP A 100 14.77 9.07 -13.41
C ASP A 100 13.32 9.47 -13.06
N HIS A 101 12.47 8.52 -12.68
CA HIS A 101 11.07 8.75 -12.33
C HIS A 101 10.58 7.83 -11.22
N ALA A 102 9.47 8.22 -10.58
CA ALA A 102 8.61 7.34 -9.80
C ALA A 102 7.37 6.96 -10.62
N ASP A 103 6.81 5.77 -10.42
CA ASP A 103 5.59 5.39 -11.12
C ASP A 103 4.38 6.17 -10.58
N LEU A 104 4.34 6.38 -9.27
CA LEU A 104 3.25 7.13 -8.62
C LEU A 104 3.77 8.23 -7.70
N LEU A 105 3.07 9.37 -7.69
CA LEU A 105 3.14 10.34 -6.61
C LEU A 105 1.90 10.22 -5.75
N ILE A 106 2.07 9.88 -4.47
CA ILE A 106 0.97 9.72 -3.51
C ILE A 106 0.90 10.93 -2.59
N PHE A 107 -0.21 11.65 -2.61
CA PHE A 107 -0.52 12.68 -1.62
C PHE A 107 -0.87 12.02 -0.28
N GLY A 108 0.01 12.13 0.71
CA GLY A 108 -0.09 11.45 2.01
C GLY A 108 -0.89 12.22 3.06
N TYR A 109 -1.73 11.52 3.82
CA TYR A 109 -2.48 12.03 4.98
C TYR A 109 -3.43 13.20 4.73
N PHE A 110 -4.05 13.26 3.57
CA PHE A 110 -5.05 14.29 3.30
C PHE A 110 -6.38 13.97 4.00
N SER A 111 -6.89 14.93 4.79
CA SER A 111 -8.21 14.84 5.44
C SER A 111 -9.34 15.45 4.60
N ARG A 112 -8.99 16.13 3.52
CA ARG A 112 -9.86 16.72 2.50
C ARG A 112 -9.19 16.57 1.13
N LYS A 113 -9.96 16.74 0.06
CA LYS A 113 -9.42 16.68 -1.30
C LYS A 113 -8.21 17.62 -1.45
N PRO A 114 -7.09 17.17 -2.02
CA PRO A 114 -5.99 18.05 -2.38
C PRO A 114 -6.47 19.23 -3.23
N SER A 115 -5.93 20.43 -3.00
CA SER A 115 -6.35 21.60 -3.76
C SER A 115 -6.03 21.43 -5.25
N ARG A 116 -6.82 22.07 -6.12
CA ARG A 116 -6.58 22.06 -7.56
C ARG A 116 -5.13 22.45 -7.90
N ARG A 117 -4.59 23.46 -7.21
CA ARG A 117 -3.19 23.87 -7.37
C ARG A 117 -2.19 22.73 -7.13
N LEU A 118 -2.42 21.86 -6.13
CA LEU A 118 -1.53 20.72 -5.85
C LEU A 118 -1.66 19.67 -6.94
N ILE A 119 -2.87 19.37 -7.38
CA ILE A 119 -3.14 18.43 -8.47
C ILE A 119 -2.49 18.91 -9.77
N ASP A 120 -2.68 20.18 -10.16
CA ASP A 120 -2.04 20.76 -11.34
C ASP A 120 -0.51 20.71 -11.27
N GLY A 121 0.05 20.87 -10.06
CA GLY A 121 1.48 20.67 -9.84
C GLY A 121 1.94 19.24 -10.10
N ALA A 122 1.18 18.25 -9.69
CA ALA A 122 1.49 16.84 -9.98
C ALA A 122 1.32 16.53 -11.47
N LEU A 123 0.31 17.09 -12.15
CA LEU A 123 0.16 16.95 -13.60
C LEU A 123 1.36 17.52 -14.36
N ARG A 124 1.87 18.68 -13.95
CA ARG A 124 3.12 19.21 -14.52
C ARG A 124 4.34 18.32 -14.27
N MET A 125 4.43 17.67 -13.10
CA MET A 125 5.48 16.68 -12.84
C MET A 125 5.35 15.45 -13.76
N LYS A 126 4.10 15.06 -14.06
CA LYS A 126 3.82 13.99 -15.04
C LYS A 126 4.26 14.40 -16.46
N GLU A 127 3.94 15.62 -16.90
CA GLU A 127 4.39 16.17 -18.18
C GLU A 127 5.93 16.23 -18.30
N LYS A 128 6.63 16.49 -17.19
CA LYS A 128 8.10 16.46 -17.11
C LYS A 128 8.68 15.03 -17.05
N GLY A 129 7.87 14.00 -17.02
CA GLY A 129 8.30 12.61 -16.90
C GLY A 129 8.82 12.20 -15.51
N LEU A 130 8.62 13.03 -14.47
CA LEU A 130 9.06 12.70 -13.10
C LEU A 130 8.15 11.68 -12.41
N ILE A 131 6.90 11.60 -12.84
CA ILE A 131 5.91 10.62 -12.37
C ILE A 131 5.03 10.18 -13.54
N ARG A 132 4.39 9.01 -13.41
CA ARG A 132 3.44 8.48 -14.41
C ARG A 132 1.99 8.66 -13.97
N PHE A 133 1.70 8.46 -12.69
CA PHE A 133 0.36 8.45 -12.12
C PHE A 133 0.29 9.23 -10.80
N ILE A 134 -0.92 9.63 -10.39
CA ILE A 134 -1.17 10.33 -9.13
C ILE A 134 -2.08 9.48 -8.26
N GLY A 135 -1.77 9.45 -6.95
CA GLY A 135 -2.62 8.79 -5.97
C GLY A 135 -2.82 9.63 -4.72
N VAL A 136 -3.73 9.20 -3.88
CA VAL A 136 -4.02 9.83 -2.60
C VAL A 136 -4.13 8.79 -1.48
N SER A 137 -3.60 9.14 -0.31
CA SER A 137 -3.73 8.35 0.91
C SER A 137 -4.53 9.13 1.95
N SER A 138 -5.56 8.50 2.50
CA SER A 138 -6.39 9.13 3.53
C SER A 138 -6.90 8.12 4.57
N HIS A 139 -7.08 8.61 5.81
CA HIS A 139 -7.86 7.90 6.83
C HIS A 139 -9.36 8.25 6.79
N LYS A 140 -9.76 9.23 5.98
CA LYS A 140 -11.15 9.66 5.79
C LYS A 140 -11.80 8.83 4.68
N ARG A 141 -12.45 7.71 5.06
CA ARG A 141 -13.05 6.77 4.11
C ARG A 141 -14.06 7.43 3.17
N LYS A 142 -14.99 8.25 3.70
CA LYS A 142 -15.99 8.96 2.87
C LYS A 142 -15.34 9.84 1.80
N LEU A 143 -14.23 10.50 2.13
CA LEU A 143 -13.45 11.24 1.14
C LEU A 143 -12.92 10.32 0.03
N LEU A 144 -12.34 9.16 0.39
CA LEU A 144 -11.82 8.22 -0.59
C LEU A 144 -12.93 7.64 -1.47
N GLY A 145 -14.13 7.37 -0.91
CA GLY A 145 -15.29 6.94 -1.69
C GLY A 145 -15.73 7.99 -2.72
N GLN A 146 -15.77 9.27 -2.34
CA GLN A 146 -16.04 10.37 -3.28
C GLN A 146 -14.98 10.44 -4.39
N LEU A 147 -13.70 10.39 -4.02
CA LEU A 147 -12.59 10.48 -4.97
C LEU A 147 -12.51 9.26 -5.92
N ALA A 148 -13.06 8.11 -5.52
CA ALA A 148 -13.07 6.90 -6.34
C ALA A 148 -13.80 7.10 -7.68
N GLY A 149 -14.92 7.83 -7.66
CA GLY A 149 -15.73 8.12 -8.85
C GLY A 149 -15.31 9.37 -9.63
N GLU A 150 -14.50 10.26 -9.05
CA GLU A 150 -14.15 11.55 -9.68
C GLU A 150 -13.11 11.43 -10.81
N GLY A 151 -12.37 10.34 -10.88
CA GLY A 151 -11.41 10.09 -11.95
C GLY A 151 -10.11 10.92 -11.89
N GLU A 152 -9.87 11.72 -10.85
CA GLU A 152 -8.65 12.52 -10.72
C GLU A 152 -7.45 11.75 -10.19
N PHE A 153 -7.68 10.72 -9.37
CA PHE A 153 -6.63 9.91 -8.77
C PHE A 153 -6.60 8.51 -9.37
N ASP A 154 -5.43 8.07 -9.78
CA ASP A 154 -5.22 6.77 -10.40
C ASP A 154 -5.13 5.66 -9.35
N VAL A 155 -4.72 5.98 -8.11
CA VAL A 155 -4.55 5.02 -7.02
C VAL A 155 -5.02 5.61 -5.68
N LEU A 156 -5.75 4.79 -4.91
CA LEU A 156 -6.23 5.10 -3.56
C LEU A 156 -5.51 4.23 -2.53
N HIS A 157 -4.80 4.87 -1.59
CA HIS A 157 -4.27 4.19 -0.41
C HIS A 157 -5.25 4.32 0.74
N LEU A 158 -5.73 3.20 1.24
CA LEU A 158 -6.81 3.14 2.22
C LEU A 158 -6.48 2.20 3.39
N ARG A 159 -7.04 2.50 4.56
CA ARG A 159 -6.96 1.58 5.70
C ARG A 159 -8.06 0.54 5.60
N TYR A 160 -7.65 -0.74 5.50
CA TYR A 160 -8.57 -1.87 5.53
C TYR A 160 -7.91 -3.06 6.26
N ASN A 161 -8.60 -3.63 7.23
CA ASN A 161 -8.21 -4.85 7.96
C ASN A 161 -9.41 -5.39 8.73
N ALA A 162 -9.29 -6.56 9.34
CA ALA A 162 -10.37 -7.22 10.06
C ALA A 162 -11.04 -6.32 11.15
N ALA A 163 -10.26 -5.46 11.82
CA ALA A 163 -10.76 -4.54 12.84
C ALA A 163 -11.24 -3.19 12.28
N HIS A 164 -10.99 -2.86 11.02
CA HIS A 164 -11.39 -1.59 10.38
C HIS A 164 -11.95 -1.86 8.98
N ARG A 165 -13.15 -2.42 8.94
CA ARG A 165 -13.83 -2.84 7.71
C ARG A 165 -14.68 -1.76 7.03
N GLY A 166 -14.70 -0.55 7.55
CA GLY A 166 -15.57 0.51 7.02
C GLY A 166 -15.33 0.87 5.55
N ALA A 167 -14.23 0.43 4.92
CA ALA A 167 -14.04 0.57 3.48
C ALA A 167 -15.05 -0.25 2.67
N GLU A 168 -15.59 -1.36 3.22
CA GLU A 168 -16.63 -2.17 2.60
C GLU A 168 -17.95 -1.38 2.38
N ILE A 169 -18.15 -0.32 3.17
CA ILE A 169 -19.34 0.55 3.08
C ILE A 169 -19.01 1.89 2.41
N ASP A 170 -17.87 2.49 2.79
CA ASP A 170 -17.58 3.89 2.48
C ASP A 170 -16.72 4.06 1.21
N ILE A 171 -16.09 2.99 0.66
CA ILE A 171 -15.16 3.10 -0.47
C ILE A 171 -15.47 2.09 -1.57
N PHE A 172 -15.49 0.80 -1.27
CA PHE A 172 -15.58 -0.25 -2.29
C PHE A 172 -16.83 -0.20 -3.16
N PRO A 173 -18.03 0.14 -2.64
CA PRO A 173 -19.22 0.29 -3.47
C PRO A 173 -19.19 1.49 -4.45
N TYR A 174 -18.24 2.40 -4.27
CA TYR A 174 -18.07 3.59 -5.11
C TYR A 174 -16.95 3.45 -6.14
N LEU A 175 -16.27 2.30 -6.17
CA LEU A 175 -15.30 2.01 -7.21
C LEU A 175 -16.04 1.75 -8.52
N PRO A 176 -15.66 2.41 -9.63
CA PRO A 176 -16.22 2.10 -10.94
C PRO A 176 -16.06 0.62 -11.29
N GLU A 177 -17.07 0.04 -11.94
CA GLU A 177 -17.01 -1.34 -12.44
C GLU A 177 -16.13 -1.45 -13.69
N GLU A 178 -16.10 -0.38 -14.50
CA GLU A 178 -15.30 -0.32 -15.72
C GLU A 178 -13.80 -0.23 -15.36
N PRO A 179 -12.99 -1.20 -15.80
CA PRO A 179 -11.56 -1.26 -15.46
C PRO A 179 -10.77 0.01 -15.81
N GLU A 180 -11.11 0.66 -16.94
CA GLU A 180 -10.45 1.87 -17.42
C GLU A 180 -10.78 3.13 -16.59
N LYS A 181 -11.82 3.08 -15.76
CA LYS A 181 -12.21 4.17 -14.85
C LYS A 181 -11.80 3.88 -13.41
N ARG A 182 -11.66 2.58 -13.05
CA ARG A 182 -11.44 2.14 -11.68
C ARG A 182 -10.04 2.52 -11.19
N PRO A 183 -9.90 3.31 -10.11
CA PRO A 183 -8.59 3.55 -9.50
C PRO A 183 -8.05 2.26 -8.86
N GLY A 184 -6.74 2.09 -8.87
CA GLY A 184 -6.09 1.03 -8.13
C GLY A 184 -6.26 1.22 -6.62
N THR A 185 -6.40 0.13 -5.88
CA THR A 185 -6.62 0.14 -4.44
C THR A 185 -5.48 -0.52 -3.68
N VAL A 186 -4.87 0.23 -2.78
CA VAL A 186 -3.75 -0.24 -1.96
C VAL A 186 -4.11 -0.13 -0.48
N SER A 187 -4.21 -1.27 0.19
CA SER A 187 -4.53 -1.32 1.62
C SER A 187 -3.28 -1.22 2.48
N PHE A 188 -3.38 -0.56 3.61
CA PHE A 188 -2.34 -0.49 4.63
C PHE A 188 -2.86 -0.86 6.03
N THR A 189 -1.93 -1.15 6.96
CA THR A 189 -2.21 -1.54 8.36
C THR A 189 -3.00 -2.84 8.54
N ALA A 190 -2.74 -3.86 7.71
CA ALA A 190 -3.44 -5.14 7.77
C ALA A 190 -3.45 -5.78 9.17
N THR A 191 -2.34 -5.72 9.91
CA THR A 191 -2.21 -6.25 11.27
C THR A 191 -2.70 -5.30 12.37
N ARG A 192 -3.23 -4.11 12.02
CA ARG A 192 -3.57 -3.04 12.98
C ARG A 192 -2.39 -2.71 13.90
N TRP A 193 -1.20 -2.48 13.31
CA TRP A 193 0.05 -2.24 14.04
C TRP A 193 0.38 -3.35 15.06
N GLY A 194 0.11 -4.61 14.73
CA GLY A 194 0.35 -5.76 15.58
C GLY A 194 -0.76 -6.06 16.59
N LYS A 195 -1.77 -5.20 16.76
CA LYS A 195 -2.85 -5.44 17.73
C LYS A 195 -3.69 -6.68 17.42
N LEU A 196 -3.81 -7.07 16.17
CA LEU A 196 -4.47 -8.31 15.76
C LEU A 196 -3.62 -9.56 16.02
N LEU A 197 -2.32 -9.40 16.28
CA LEU A 197 -1.39 -10.50 16.53
C LEU A 197 -1.15 -10.75 18.02
N ASP A 198 -1.63 -9.87 18.90
CA ASP A 198 -1.38 -9.92 20.32
C ASP A 198 -2.48 -10.73 21.04
N ALA A 199 -2.07 -11.82 21.68
CA ALA A 199 -2.98 -12.70 22.44
C ALA A 199 -3.78 -11.95 23.53
N LYS A 200 -3.24 -10.85 24.07
CA LYS A 200 -3.93 -10.01 25.07
C LYS A 200 -5.17 -9.28 24.51
N ASN A 201 -5.24 -9.16 23.20
CA ASN A 201 -6.35 -8.49 22.50
C ASN A 201 -7.37 -9.48 21.94
N MET A 202 -7.25 -10.78 22.23
CA MET A 202 -8.16 -11.80 21.69
C MET A 202 -9.37 -12.06 22.58
N PRO A 203 -10.50 -12.49 21.99
CA PRO A 203 -11.60 -13.07 22.76
C PRO A 203 -11.12 -14.26 23.59
N SER A 204 -11.79 -14.54 24.70
CA SER A 204 -11.46 -15.70 25.55
C SER A 204 -11.47 -17.00 24.74
N GLY A 205 -10.39 -17.79 24.84
CA GLY A 205 -10.25 -19.05 24.11
C GLY A 205 -9.85 -18.94 22.64
N GLU A 206 -9.79 -17.72 22.08
CA GLU A 206 -9.40 -17.51 20.67
C GLU A 206 -7.88 -17.32 20.54
N LYS A 207 -7.27 -18.03 19.61
CA LYS A 207 -5.85 -17.83 19.25
C LYS A 207 -5.70 -16.63 18.32
N PRO A 208 -4.66 -15.79 18.50
CA PRO A 208 -4.40 -14.70 17.58
C PRO A 208 -4.12 -15.23 16.17
N PRO A 209 -4.58 -14.53 15.13
CA PRO A 209 -4.18 -14.83 13.77
C PRO A 209 -2.70 -14.51 13.56
N THR A 210 -2.09 -15.15 12.56
CA THR A 210 -0.75 -14.80 12.09
C THR A 210 -0.78 -13.50 11.27
N ALA A 211 0.38 -12.92 11.01
CA ALA A 211 0.48 -11.79 10.08
C ALA A 211 -0.01 -12.19 8.67
N ALA A 212 0.32 -13.40 8.22
CA ALA A 212 -0.14 -13.94 6.94
C ALA A 212 -1.67 -14.04 6.89
N ASP A 213 -2.34 -14.47 7.97
CA ASP A 213 -3.82 -14.47 8.03
C ASP A 213 -4.39 -13.05 7.89
N CYS A 214 -3.78 -12.05 8.52
CA CYS A 214 -4.22 -10.66 8.39
C CYS A 214 -4.08 -10.15 6.95
N TYR A 215 -3.00 -10.46 6.25
CA TYR A 215 -2.81 -10.12 4.83
C TYR A 215 -3.80 -10.90 3.95
N ARG A 216 -3.98 -12.18 4.23
CA ARG A 216 -4.90 -13.05 3.50
C ARG A 216 -6.34 -12.54 3.61
N PHE A 217 -6.78 -12.11 4.79
CA PHE A 217 -8.09 -11.48 5.00
C PHE A 217 -8.27 -10.27 4.08
N VAL A 218 -7.29 -9.38 4.05
CA VAL A 218 -7.34 -8.16 3.22
C VAL A 218 -7.39 -8.50 1.73
N LEU A 219 -6.53 -9.40 1.28
CA LEU A 219 -6.39 -9.82 -0.12
C LEU A 219 -7.55 -10.70 -0.61
N SER A 220 -8.33 -11.29 0.31
CA SER A 220 -9.55 -12.02 -0.04
C SER A 220 -10.69 -11.10 -0.50
N ASN A 221 -10.60 -9.80 -0.23
CA ASN A 221 -11.56 -8.83 -0.77
C ASN A 221 -11.16 -8.47 -2.21
N PRO A 222 -12.01 -8.73 -3.22
CA PRO A 222 -11.70 -8.48 -4.62
C PRO A 222 -11.52 -6.98 -4.95
N ALA A 223 -11.99 -6.09 -4.08
CA ALA A 223 -11.80 -4.66 -4.24
C ALA A 223 -10.37 -4.20 -3.89
N VAL A 224 -9.50 -5.06 -3.34
CA VAL A 224 -8.13 -4.71 -2.96
C VAL A 224 -7.14 -5.29 -3.96
N ASP A 225 -6.38 -4.43 -4.64
CA ASP A 225 -5.35 -4.85 -5.58
C ASP A 225 -4.05 -5.23 -4.84
N VAL A 226 -3.59 -4.39 -3.92
CA VAL A 226 -2.33 -4.58 -3.17
C VAL A 226 -2.55 -4.41 -1.67
N CYS A 227 -1.96 -5.27 -0.86
CA CYS A 227 -1.85 -5.10 0.58
C CYS A 227 -0.41 -4.74 0.97
N MET A 228 -0.21 -3.63 1.67
CA MET A 228 1.13 -3.21 2.12
C MET A 228 1.58 -4.02 3.33
N THR A 229 2.79 -4.58 3.25
CA THR A 229 3.47 -5.18 4.39
C THR A 229 4.60 -4.30 4.92
N GLY A 230 4.82 -4.39 6.23
CA GLY A 230 5.96 -3.76 6.90
C GLY A 230 6.60 -4.77 7.85
N ALA A 231 7.89 -5.03 7.65
CA ALA A 231 8.69 -5.92 8.48
C ALA A 231 9.95 -5.22 8.99
N ARG A 232 10.43 -5.61 10.15
CA ARG A 232 11.67 -5.07 10.76
C ARG A 232 12.83 -6.04 10.60
N THR A 233 12.55 -7.32 10.45
CA THR A 233 13.56 -8.38 10.28
C THR A 233 13.28 -9.18 9.02
N ALA A 234 14.27 -9.94 8.55
CA ALA A 234 14.15 -10.82 7.41
C ALA A 234 13.13 -11.94 7.69
N GLU A 235 13.14 -12.49 8.89
CA GLU A 235 12.22 -13.56 9.33
C GLU A 235 10.78 -13.08 9.26
N GLN A 236 10.48 -11.88 9.80
CA GLN A 236 9.14 -11.28 9.71
C GLN A 236 8.70 -11.08 8.25
N LEU A 237 9.62 -10.65 7.38
CA LEU A 237 9.26 -10.46 5.97
C LEU A 237 8.99 -11.79 5.30
N ARG A 238 9.79 -12.83 5.53
CA ARG A 238 9.55 -14.18 5.00
C ARG A 238 8.25 -14.78 5.51
N GLU A 239 7.92 -14.60 6.79
CA GLU A 239 6.64 -14.99 7.36
C GLU A 239 5.48 -14.28 6.64
N ASN A 240 5.61 -12.98 6.39
CA ASN A 240 4.59 -12.22 5.65
C ASN A 240 4.46 -12.69 4.20
N LEU A 241 5.57 -13.05 3.54
CA LEU A 241 5.59 -13.55 2.16
C LEU A 241 4.87 -14.90 1.99
N ALA A 242 4.70 -15.69 3.06
CA ALA A 242 3.97 -16.94 3.02
C ALA A 242 2.51 -16.77 2.56
N VAL A 243 1.92 -15.57 2.70
CA VAL A 243 0.58 -15.29 2.17
C VAL A 243 0.49 -15.46 0.65
N LEU A 244 1.58 -15.25 -0.07
CA LEU A 244 1.60 -15.37 -1.53
C LEU A 244 1.32 -16.80 -2.01
N ASP A 245 1.69 -17.80 -1.20
CA ASP A 245 1.47 -19.22 -1.49
C ASP A 245 0.03 -19.67 -1.17
N SER A 246 -0.76 -18.78 -0.58
CA SER A 246 -2.15 -19.01 -0.18
C SER A 246 -3.13 -18.45 -1.22
N GLY A 247 -4.37 -18.93 -1.18
CA GLY A 247 -5.50 -18.36 -1.90
C GLY A 247 -6.43 -17.56 -0.96
N PRO A 248 -7.54 -17.03 -1.49
CA PRO A 248 -8.56 -16.34 -0.71
C PRO A 248 -9.05 -17.20 0.45
N MET A 249 -9.45 -16.56 1.54
CA MET A 249 -10.10 -17.20 2.68
C MET A 249 -11.46 -17.74 2.26
N ASN A 250 -11.85 -18.89 2.81
CA ASN A 250 -13.22 -19.37 2.74
C ASN A 250 -14.12 -18.57 3.71
N GLY A 251 -15.44 -18.79 3.62
CA GLY A 251 -16.43 -18.07 4.43
C GLY A 251 -16.22 -18.19 5.95
N ALA A 252 -15.85 -19.39 6.43
CA ALA A 252 -15.62 -19.63 7.86
C ALA A 252 -14.36 -18.89 8.37
N GLU A 253 -13.30 -18.87 7.57
CA GLU A 253 -12.07 -18.14 7.89
C GLU A 253 -12.33 -16.62 7.91
N VAL A 254 -13.06 -16.09 6.93
CA VAL A 254 -13.45 -14.67 6.88
C VAL A 254 -14.26 -14.31 8.12
N GLU A 255 -15.23 -15.14 8.48
CA GLU A 255 -16.10 -14.89 9.63
C GLU A 255 -15.32 -14.95 10.95
N ARG A 256 -14.39 -15.88 11.09
CA ARG A 256 -13.46 -15.90 12.22
C ARG A 256 -12.67 -14.60 12.32
N MET A 257 -12.09 -14.13 11.23
CA MET A 257 -11.32 -12.87 11.20
C MET A 257 -12.21 -11.66 11.51
N ARG A 258 -13.46 -11.64 11.07
CA ARG A 258 -14.43 -10.59 11.39
C ARG A 258 -14.73 -10.55 12.89
N ARG A 259 -15.02 -11.70 13.53
CA ARG A 259 -15.27 -11.77 14.98
C ARG A 259 -14.07 -11.27 15.79
N ILE A 260 -12.86 -11.73 15.46
CA ILE A 260 -11.62 -11.24 16.09
C ILE A 260 -11.48 -9.72 15.88
N GLY A 261 -11.69 -9.26 14.67
CA GLY A 261 -11.58 -7.86 14.31
C GLY A 261 -12.56 -6.96 15.10
N ASP A 262 -13.80 -7.37 15.24
CA ASP A 262 -14.84 -6.66 15.99
C ASP A 262 -14.48 -6.58 17.48
N PHE A 263 -14.02 -7.68 18.05
CA PHE A 263 -13.54 -7.70 19.43
C PHE A 263 -12.38 -6.73 19.63
N VAL A 264 -11.34 -6.81 18.77
CA VAL A 264 -10.15 -5.92 18.83
C VAL A 264 -10.54 -4.47 18.55
N HIS A 265 -11.59 -4.22 17.77
CA HIS A 265 -12.08 -2.86 17.50
C HIS A 265 -12.79 -2.24 18.71
N SER A 266 -13.67 -3.00 19.36
CA SER A 266 -14.50 -2.54 20.47
C SER A 266 -13.69 -2.41 21.78
N HIS A 267 -12.72 -3.31 22.00
CA HIS A 267 -11.88 -3.30 23.20
C HIS A 267 -10.63 -2.41 22.98
N LYS A 268 -10.85 -1.14 22.73
CA LYS A 268 -9.78 -0.13 22.70
C LYS A 268 -9.23 0.02 24.12
N ARG A 269 -8.21 -0.76 24.47
CA ARG A 269 -7.33 -0.31 25.55
C ARG A 269 -6.57 0.92 25.05
N ALA A 270 -6.74 2.01 25.78
CA ALA A 270 -6.11 3.32 25.56
C ALA A 270 -4.59 3.19 25.43
#